data_78ef7a2f003a5dcd0827a849aedcfd1f
#
_entry.id   78ef7a2f003a5dcd0827a849aedcfd1f
#
_cell.length_a   1.000
_cell.length_b   1.000
_cell.length_c   1.000
_cell.angle_alpha   90.00
_cell.angle_beta   90.00
_cell.angle_gamma   90.00
#
_symmetry.space_group_name_H-M   'P 1'
#
loop_
_entity.id
_entity.type
_entity.pdbx_description
1 polymer ?
#
loop_
_entity_poly.entity_id
_entity_poly.type
_entity_poly.pdbx_seq_one_letter_code
_entity_poly.pdbx_strand_id
1 'polypeptide(L)'
;MMAGEETDVSSAPTMLFLSIVIGATILVLAWLIRLSRSQTNNTAEKPSKPKRKEPQVTKKPPPPKKQAKITKKAVVTQYTHQELITTLKGHTGSITGGSFSSDGKHFITAADDRTVLIWNADQFTQRENKSVRGNIEFDYATHIRWMPNSKGFTIFKKMENAISIYKVSKTSSGMIGNVQEFSNFPKQGDEVADIITFDVAVTGNIIMTCNSKNQLVIWNFKGEVLEQFDTRHGDTYSATLSPCGRFIATTGFTPDAKVWRLKFGASESFEGVKRAFDLTGHKASIYSCSMNADCTRMVTVSKDGTWKLFDTDIEFEKGQRPYELLTVPYDGMDHKVMIRMSPDGRTVLLAVQADLIFYSAITGEKLNVINDIYGGDIIDVMFDPTSKQVVTLGDRHARVFQNVAGYIAAVQDLEQCLKKSTNSAMSERIKKQIKEAKAALAVVKKSIEA
;
A
#
# COMPACT_ATOMS: atom_id res chain seq x y z
N MET A 1 22.98 38.71 -61.70
CA MET A 1 23.23 37.39 -62.32
C MET A 1 22.54 36.40 -61.44
N MET A 2 21.29 36.05 -61.75
CA MET A 2 20.89 34.80 -62.44
C MET A 2 21.27 33.59 -61.62
N ALA A 3 20.31 33.01 -60.98
CA ALA A 3 19.44 31.82 -61.24
C ALA A 3 20.07 30.63 -60.48
N GLY A 4 19.35 29.72 -59.90
CA GLY A 4 18.15 29.06 -60.30
C GLY A 4 17.49 28.30 -59.18
N GLU A 5 16.20 28.22 -59.28
CA GLU A 5 15.30 27.32 -58.57
C GLU A 5 15.53 25.88 -59.02
N GLU A 6 15.66 24.95 -58.05
CA GLU A 6 15.39 23.53 -58.33
C GLU A 6 14.24 23.09 -57.39
N THR A 7 13.09 22.87 -58.03
CA THR A 7 11.89 22.26 -57.45
C THR A 7 12.10 20.75 -57.36
N ASP A 8 12.04 20.22 -56.16
CA ASP A 8 12.01 18.78 -55.93
C ASP A 8 10.54 18.29 -55.83
N VAL A 9 10.06 17.74 -56.95
CA VAL A 9 8.77 17.08 -57.10
C VAL A 9 9.03 15.59 -57.20
N SER A 10 8.89 14.83 -56.12
CA SER A 10 8.62 13.38 -56.21
C SER A 10 8.54 12.68 -54.83
N SER A 11 7.41 12.77 -54.11
CA SER A 11 7.11 11.80 -53.06
C SER A 11 5.63 11.46 -52.86
N ALA A 12 4.74 11.94 -53.70
CA ALA A 12 3.31 11.72 -53.59
C ALA A 12 2.77 10.31 -53.98
N PRO A 13 3.37 9.52 -54.87
CA PRO A 13 2.77 8.23 -55.25
C PRO A 13 3.06 7.07 -54.28
N THR A 14 4.11 7.12 -53.50
CA THR A 14 4.49 6.01 -52.61
C THR A 14 3.62 5.91 -51.34
N MET A 15 3.15 7.02 -50.83
CA MET A 15 2.26 7.05 -49.66
C MET A 15 0.85 6.55 -49.98
N LEU A 16 0.38 6.82 -51.21
CA LEU A 16 -0.94 6.36 -51.67
C LEU A 16 -0.99 4.83 -51.85
N PHE A 17 0.09 4.23 -52.37
CA PHE A 17 0.24 2.78 -52.50
C PHE A 17 0.29 2.06 -51.17
N LEU A 18 0.99 2.63 -50.17
CA LEU A 18 1.10 2.04 -48.83
C LEU A 18 -0.27 2.02 -48.12
N SER A 19 -1.05 3.05 -48.22
CA SER A 19 -2.39 3.12 -47.62
C SER A 19 -3.40 2.15 -48.27
N ILE A 20 -3.30 1.91 -49.56
CA ILE A 20 -4.14 0.94 -50.27
C ILE A 20 -3.80 -0.49 -49.88
N VAL A 21 -2.50 -0.80 -49.72
CA VAL A 21 -2.04 -2.13 -49.32
C VAL A 21 -2.45 -2.45 -47.84
N ILE A 22 -2.36 -1.46 -46.94
CA ILE A 22 -2.81 -1.62 -45.56
C ILE A 22 -4.34 -1.79 -45.48
N GLY A 23 -5.09 -1.03 -46.26
CA GLY A 23 -6.53 -1.17 -46.35
C GLY A 23 -6.99 -2.54 -46.88
N ALA A 24 -6.31 -3.08 -47.91
CA ALA A 24 -6.58 -4.39 -48.47
C ALA A 24 -6.27 -5.54 -47.47
N THR A 25 -5.18 -5.43 -46.72
CA THR A 25 -4.82 -6.45 -45.66
C THR A 25 -5.84 -6.46 -44.55
N ILE A 26 -6.35 -5.34 -44.11
CA ILE A 26 -7.39 -5.27 -43.06
C ILE A 26 -8.70 -5.91 -43.55
N LEU A 27 -9.09 -5.68 -44.81
CA LEU A 27 -10.30 -6.27 -45.39
C LEU A 27 -10.16 -7.80 -45.53
N VAL A 28 -8.99 -8.31 -45.91
CA VAL A 28 -8.74 -9.75 -46.01
C VAL A 28 -8.76 -10.41 -44.60
N LEU A 29 -8.20 -9.78 -43.59
CA LEU A 29 -8.25 -10.28 -42.22
C LEU A 29 -9.70 -10.28 -41.69
N ALA A 30 -10.47 -9.24 -41.95
CA ALA A 30 -11.88 -9.17 -41.53
C ALA A 30 -12.74 -10.25 -42.25
N TRP A 31 -12.44 -10.54 -43.53
CA TRP A 31 -13.09 -11.62 -44.29
C TRP A 31 -12.73 -13.00 -43.77
N LEU A 32 -11.45 -13.29 -43.43
CA LEU A 32 -11.01 -14.54 -42.82
C LEU A 32 -11.65 -14.77 -41.45
N ILE A 33 -11.79 -13.75 -40.62
CA ILE A 33 -12.48 -13.83 -39.32
C ILE A 33 -13.98 -14.15 -39.54
N ARG A 34 -14.58 -13.61 -40.57
CA ARG A 34 -15.98 -13.88 -40.90
C ARG A 34 -16.21 -15.32 -41.41
N LEU A 35 -15.26 -15.86 -42.17
CA LEU A 35 -15.25 -17.26 -42.61
C LEU A 35 -15.09 -18.23 -41.46
N SER A 36 -14.19 -17.95 -40.47
CA SER A 36 -14.02 -18.79 -39.30
C SER A 36 -15.26 -18.83 -38.40
N ARG A 37 -16.05 -17.77 -38.37
CA ARG A 37 -17.32 -17.71 -37.63
C ARG A 37 -18.48 -18.41 -38.35
N SER A 38 -18.38 -18.65 -39.64
CA SER A 38 -19.44 -19.37 -40.39
C SER A 38 -19.33 -20.87 -40.36
N GLN A 39 -18.20 -21.43 -39.92
CA GLN A 39 -18.01 -22.89 -39.81
C GLN A 39 -18.46 -23.50 -38.48
N THR A 40 -18.88 -22.71 -37.51
CA THR A 40 -19.34 -23.22 -36.20
C THR A 40 -20.85 -23.34 -36.06
N ASN A 41 -21.65 -23.11 -37.13
CA ASN A 41 -23.11 -23.07 -37.06
C ASN A 41 -23.84 -24.07 -37.98
N ASN A 42 -23.23 -25.20 -38.32
CA ASN A 42 -23.93 -26.25 -39.08
C ASN A 42 -23.72 -27.64 -38.47
N THR A 43 -24.44 -27.94 -37.40
CA THR A 43 -24.87 -29.28 -37.02
C THR A 43 -25.99 -29.16 -35.96
N ALA A 44 -27.22 -29.00 -36.42
CA ALA A 44 -28.41 -29.34 -35.63
C ALA A 44 -29.44 -29.92 -36.57
N GLU A 45 -29.49 -31.25 -36.59
CA GLU A 45 -30.56 -32.05 -37.27
C GLU A 45 -31.92 -31.75 -36.63
N LYS A 46 -32.94 -31.59 -37.50
CA LYS A 46 -34.36 -31.55 -37.12
C LYS A 46 -34.87 -32.97 -36.91
N PRO A 47 -35.48 -33.32 -35.80
CA PRO A 47 -36.25 -34.56 -35.70
C PRO A 47 -37.66 -34.34 -36.23
N SER A 48 -38.07 -35.30 -37.09
CA SER A 48 -39.40 -35.48 -37.69
C SER A 48 -40.47 -35.82 -36.64
N LYS A 49 -41.71 -35.32 -36.88
CA LYS A 49 -42.90 -35.57 -36.07
C LYS A 49 -43.34 -37.05 -36.16
N PRO A 50 -43.64 -37.74 -35.06
CA PRO A 50 -44.38 -38.99 -35.07
C PRO A 50 -45.87 -38.78 -34.81
N LYS A 51 -46.65 -39.65 -35.45
CA LYS A 51 -48.13 -39.76 -35.47
C LYS A 51 -48.69 -40.12 -34.07
N ARG A 52 -49.84 -39.49 -33.81
CA ARG A 52 -50.77 -39.66 -32.66
C ARG A 52 -51.24 -41.11 -32.52
N LYS A 53 -51.04 -41.79 -31.37
CA LYS A 53 -51.80 -42.93 -30.90
C LYS A 53 -52.39 -42.63 -29.52
N GLU A 54 -53.61 -43.08 -29.32
CA GLU A 54 -54.47 -42.84 -28.16
C GLU A 54 -54.01 -43.54 -26.86
N PRO A 55 -54.57 -43.17 -25.70
CA PRO A 55 -53.88 -43.28 -24.42
C PRO A 55 -54.12 -44.66 -23.74
N GLN A 56 -53.06 -45.27 -23.26
CA GLN A 56 -53.13 -46.27 -22.20
C GLN A 56 -52.80 -45.66 -20.86
N VAL A 57 -53.72 -45.86 -19.93
CA VAL A 57 -53.60 -45.45 -18.52
C VAL A 57 -52.53 -46.31 -17.84
N THR A 58 -51.39 -45.71 -17.49
CA THR A 58 -50.43 -46.32 -16.59
C THR A 58 -50.12 -45.35 -15.41
N LYS A 59 -50.15 -45.95 -14.22
CA LYS A 59 -50.00 -45.30 -12.90
C LYS A 59 -48.72 -44.49 -12.85
N LYS A 60 -48.84 -43.22 -12.37
CA LYS A 60 -47.71 -42.33 -12.12
C LYS A 60 -46.73 -42.95 -11.11
N PRO A 61 -45.41 -42.96 -11.38
CA PRO A 61 -44.43 -43.27 -10.37
C PRO A 61 -44.34 -42.12 -9.33
N PRO A 62 -43.99 -42.40 -8.09
CA PRO A 62 -43.89 -41.37 -7.03
C PRO A 62 -42.81 -40.33 -7.38
N PRO A 63 -42.99 -39.08 -6.94
CA PRO A 63 -42.04 -37.99 -7.24
C PRO A 63 -40.65 -38.32 -6.64
N PRO A 64 -39.57 -38.02 -7.35
CA PRO A 64 -38.22 -38.24 -6.83
C PRO A 64 -38.04 -37.42 -5.55
N LYS A 65 -37.64 -38.09 -4.49
CA LYS A 65 -37.23 -37.45 -3.23
C LYS A 65 -36.16 -36.41 -3.59
N LYS A 66 -36.45 -35.14 -3.33
CA LYS A 66 -35.47 -34.05 -3.41
C LYS A 66 -34.30 -34.42 -2.50
N GLN A 67 -33.19 -34.84 -3.11
CA GLN A 67 -31.91 -34.90 -2.40
C GLN A 67 -31.61 -33.49 -1.91
N ALA A 68 -31.65 -33.30 -0.61
CA ALA A 68 -31.19 -32.08 0.01
C ALA A 68 -29.74 -31.89 -0.44
N LYS A 69 -29.51 -30.86 -1.26
CA LYS A 69 -28.15 -30.35 -1.48
C LYS A 69 -27.65 -29.91 -0.11
N ILE A 70 -26.86 -30.76 0.51
CA ILE A 70 -26.01 -30.35 1.64
C ILE A 70 -25.02 -29.37 1.03
N THR A 71 -25.40 -28.11 1.01
CA THR A 71 -24.43 -27.01 0.89
C THR A 71 -23.58 -27.14 2.14
N LYS A 72 -22.41 -27.77 2.00
CA LYS A 72 -21.32 -27.58 2.96
C LYS A 72 -21.14 -26.06 3.08
N LYS A 73 -21.72 -25.42 4.12
CA LYS A 73 -21.27 -24.12 4.56
C LYS A 73 -19.78 -24.31 4.79
N ALA A 74 -18.95 -23.69 3.95
CA ALA A 74 -17.54 -23.55 4.23
C ALA A 74 -17.48 -22.97 5.66
N VAL A 75 -16.99 -23.74 6.58
CA VAL A 75 -16.67 -23.25 7.92
C VAL A 75 -15.58 -22.24 7.66
N VAL A 76 -15.94 -20.98 7.65
CA VAL A 76 -14.96 -19.89 7.64
C VAL A 76 -14.27 -19.99 8.98
N THR A 77 -13.17 -20.74 9.03
CA THR A 77 -12.32 -20.81 10.20
C THR A 77 -11.85 -19.40 10.48
N GLN A 78 -12.28 -18.86 11.61
CA GLN A 78 -11.84 -17.54 12.05
C GLN A 78 -10.33 -17.64 12.28
N TYR A 79 -9.54 -16.78 11.60
CA TYR A 79 -8.10 -16.73 11.84
C TYR A 79 -7.84 -16.43 13.32
N THR A 80 -6.99 -17.22 13.94
CA THR A 80 -6.57 -17.09 15.34
C THR A 80 -5.05 -17.17 15.40
N HIS A 81 -4.46 -16.27 16.15
CA HIS A 81 -3.02 -16.25 16.43
C HIS A 81 -2.81 -15.70 17.84
N GLN A 82 -1.78 -16.13 18.53
CA GLN A 82 -1.51 -15.72 19.92
C GLN A 82 -1.34 -14.20 20.05
N GLU A 83 -0.68 -13.56 19.09
CA GLU A 83 -0.44 -12.11 19.10
C GLU A 83 -1.59 -11.29 18.47
N LEU A 84 -2.65 -11.93 17.98
CA LEU A 84 -3.80 -11.24 17.42
C LEU A 84 -4.62 -10.56 18.51
N ILE A 85 -4.64 -9.24 18.52
CA ILE A 85 -5.46 -8.45 19.45
C ILE A 85 -6.93 -8.49 19.00
N THR A 86 -7.17 -8.14 17.73
CA THR A 86 -8.52 -8.10 17.16
C THR A 86 -8.53 -8.16 15.65
N THR A 87 -9.69 -8.53 15.12
CA THR A 87 -10.00 -8.44 13.70
C THR A 87 -11.10 -7.41 13.48
N LEU A 88 -10.78 -6.33 12.80
CA LEU A 88 -11.73 -5.27 12.46
C LEU A 88 -12.60 -5.74 11.28
N LYS A 89 -13.87 -5.95 11.55
CA LYS A 89 -14.86 -6.48 10.60
C LYS A 89 -15.92 -5.41 10.33
N GLY A 90 -16.23 -5.15 9.08
CA GLY A 90 -17.25 -4.16 8.72
C GLY A 90 -17.37 -3.92 7.23
N HIS A 91 -16.31 -4.11 6.47
CA HIS A 91 -16.35 -4.03 5.02
C HIS A 91 -16.99 -5.27 4.39
N THR A 92 -17.70 -5.06 3.31
CA THR A 92 -18.31 -6.12 2.49
C THR A 92 -17.46 -6.44 1.26
N GLY A 93 -16.63 -5.51 0.84
CA GLY A 93 -15.65 -5.63 -0.23
C GLY A 93 -14.22 -5.74 0.28
N SER A 94 -13.26 -5.82 -0.64
CA SER A 94 -11.83 -5.91 -0.33
C SER A 94 -11.31 -4.56 0.15
N ILE A 95 -10.51 -4.56 1.22
CA ILE A 95 -9.85 -3.35 1.70
C ILE A 95 -8.80 -2.92 0.69
N THR A 96 -8.78 -1.63 0.37
CA THR A 96 -7.86 -1.01 -0.59
C THR A 96 -6.75 -0.20 0.09
N GLY A 97 -6.97 0.24 1.33
CA GLY A 97 -5.99 1.00 2.07
C GLY A 97 -6.42 1.36 3.48
N GLY A 98 -5.48 1.86 4.26
CA GLY A 98 -5.71 2.34 5.62
C GLY A 98 -4.69 3.37 6.05
N SER A 99 -4.96 4.01 7.19
CA SER A 99 -4.06 5.02 7.78
C SER A 99 -4.39 5.25 9.24
N PHE A 100 -3.37 5.45 10.08
CA PHE A 100 -3.54 5.99 11.41
C PHE A 100 -3.66 7.51 11.38
N SER A 101 -4.44 8.07 12.29
CA SER A 101 -4.43 9.52 12.53
C SER A 101 -3.10 9.91 13.19
N SER A 102 -2.70 11.17 13.01
CA SER A 102 -1.42 11.67 13.54
C SER A 102 -1.36 11.63 15.08
N ASP A 103 -2.51 11.73 15.75
CA ASP A 103 -2.62 11.59 17.20
C ASP A 103 -2.68 10.11 17.68
N GLY A 104 -2.68 9.16 16.74
CA GLY A 104 -2.73 7.71 17.02
C GLY A 104 -4.07 7.20 17.57
N LYS A 105 -5.09 8.06 17.74
CA LYS A 105 -6.36 7.70 18.39
C LYS A 105 -7.34 7.02 17.45
N HIS A 106 -7.18 7.25 16.16
CA HIS A 106 -8.09 6.74 15.14
C HIS A 106 -7.34 5.99 14.05
N PHE A 107 -7.99 4.98 13.55
CA PHE A 107 -7.55 4.22 12.38
C PHE A 107 -8.66 4.26 11.33
N ILE A 108 -8.32 4.41 10.07
CA ILE A 108 -9.26 4.47 8.96
C ILE A 108 -8.96 3.38 7.95
N THR A 109 -10.00 2.74 7.42
CA THR A 109 -9.91 1.78 6.33
C THR A 109 -10.83 2.18 5.20
N ALA A 110 -10.41 1.95 3.97
CA ALA A 110 -11.22 2.11 2.76
C ALA A 110 -11.31 0.76 2.03
N ALA A 111 -12.41 0.53 1.32
CA ALA A 111 -12.63 -0.69 0.55
C ALA A 111 -13.33 -0.41 -0.78
N ASP A 112 -13.33 -1.41 -1.67
CA ASP A 112 -14.02 -1.37 -2.96
C ASP A 112 -15.56 -1.44 -2.82
N ASP A 113 -16.07 -1.65 -1.59
CA ASP A 113 -17.50 -1.55 -1.26
C ASP A 113 -18.01 -0.09 -1.18
N ARG A 114 -17.21 0.88 -1.61
CA ARG A 114 -17.49 2.32 -1.61
C ARG A 114 -17.66 2.91 -0.22
N THR A 115 -17.05 2.30 0.79
CA THR A 115 -17.13 2.78 2.15
C THR A 115 -15.79 3.02 2.78
N VAL A 116 -15.81 3.91 3.74
CA VAL A 116 -14.69 4.18 4.65
C VAL A 116 -15.18 3.88 6.05
N LEU A 117 -14.41 3.17 6.83
CA LEU A 117 -14.69 2.89 8.24
C LEU A 117 -13.63 3.51 9.12
N ILE A 118 -14.07 4.28 10.11
CA ILE A 118 -13.19 4.92 11.08
C ILE A 118 -13.35 4.21 12.41
N TRP A 119 -12.24 3.72 12.94
CA TRP A 119 -12.12 2.94 14.16
C TRP A 119 -11.45 3.76 15.25
N ASN A 120 -11.79 3.51 16.50
CA ASN A 120 -11.07 4.06 17.65
C ASN A 120 -9.92 3.11 18.01
N ALA A 121 -8.68 3.54 17.80
CA ALA A 121 -7.48 2.73 18.02
C ALA A 121 -7.26 2.41 19.52
N ASP A 122 -7.66 3.30 20.41
CA ASP A 122 -7.59 3.05 21.87
C ASP A 122 -8.48 1.88 22.31
N GLN A 123 -9.47 1.50 21.49
CA GLN A 123 -10.44 0.45 21.81
C GLN A 123 -10.11 -0.91 21.15
N PHE A 124 -8.99 -1.06 20.46
CA PHE A 124 -8.63 -2.32 19.79
C PHE A 124 -8.57 -3.52 20.74
N THR A 125 -8.26 -3.31 22.01
CA THR A 125 -8.25 -4.35 23.03
C THR A 125 -9.64 -4.72 23.57
N GLN A 126 -10.69 -3.99 23.17
CA GLN A 126 -12.06 -4.26 23.59
C GLN A 126 -12.66 -5.41 22.76
N ARG A 127 -13.62 -6.11 23.36
CA ARG A 127 -14.30 -7.25 22.71
C ARG A 127 -15.06 -6.84 21.44
N GLU A 128 -15.60 -5.62 21.41
CA GLU A 128 -16.34 -5.08 20.28
C GLU A 128 -15.70 -3.78 19.80
N ASN A 129 -15.28 -3.76 18.55
CA ASN A 129 -14.74 -2.57 17.91
C ASN A 129 -15.83 -1.90 17.08
N LYS A 130 -16.30 -0.74 17.55
CA LYS A 130 -17.27 0.06 16.82
C LYS A 130 -16.58 0.95 15.79
N SER A 131 -17.17 1.06 14.61
CA SER A 131 -16.70 1.94 13.55
C SER A 131 -17.76 2.97 13.18
N VAL A 132 -17.30 4.13 12.71
CA VAL A 132 -18.15 5.12 12.05
C VAL A 132 -17.97 4.96 10.54
N ARG A 133 -19.10 4.82 9.83
CA ARG A 133 -19.13 4.60 8.39
C ARG A 133 -19.27 5.91 7.63
N GLY A 134 -18.40 6.12 6.65
CA GLY A 134 -18.55 7.12 5.61
C GLY A 134 -18.80 6.44 4.26
N ASN A 135 -19.66 7.01 3.42
CA ASN A 135 -19.89 6.50 2.07
C ASN A 135 -19.15 7.39 1.05
N ILE A 136 -18.63 6.75 0.00
CA ILE A 136 -18.06 7.43 -1.17
C ILE A 136 -19.07 7.28 -2.29
N GLU A 137 -19.62 8.40 -2.77
CA GLU A 137 -20.67 8.38 -3.78
C GLU A 137 -20.07 7.98 -5.13
N PHE A 138 -20.70 6.99 -5.78
CA PHE A 138 -20.43 6.51 -7.15
C PHE A 138 -19.02 6.02 -7.45
N ASP A 139 -18.09 6.00 -6.45
CA ASP A 139 -16.69 5.60 -6.62
C ASP A 139 -16.18 4.87 -5.37
N TYR A 140 -14.93 4.40 -5.40
CA TYR A 140 -14.23 3.85 -4.26
C TYR A 140 -12.80 4.40 -4.15
N ALA A 141 -12.27 4.42 -2.94
CA ALA A 141 -10.90 4.87 -2.70
C ALA A 141 -9.90 3.74 -2.94
N THR A 142 -8.86 3.99 -3.72
CA THR A 142 -7.70 3.08 -3.83
C THR A 142 -6.64 3.38 -2.79
N HIS A 143 -6.58 4.62 -2.34
CA HIS A 143 -5.66 5.07 -1.31
C HIS A 143 -6.38 6.01 -0.35
N ILE A 144 -5.99 5.95 0.92
CA ILE A 144 -6.54 6.80 1.97
C ILE A 144 -5.46 7.21 2.95
N ARG A 145 -5.45 8.49 3.36
CA ARG A 145 -4.53 9.03 4.36
C ARG A 145 -5.23 10.03 5.25
N TRP A 146 -4.97 9.94 6.56
CA TRP A 146 -5.39 10.99 7.48
C TRP A 146 -4.69 12.31 7.19
N MET A 147 -5.40 13.41 7.41
CA MET A 147 -4.78 14.73 7.41
C MET A 147 -3.96 14.93 8.70
N PRO A 148 -2.86 15.70 8.63
CA PRO A 148 -1.98 15.94 9.80
C PRO A 148 -2.69 16.48 11.04
N ASN A 149 -3.76 17.24 10.84
CA ASN A 149 -4.56 17.85 11.93
C ASN A 149 -5.57 16.89 12.57
N SER A 150 -5.63 15.63 12.12
CA SER A 150 -6.61 14.61 12.56
C SER A 150 -8.09 15.07 12.50
N LYS A 151 -8.42 16.09 11.65
CA LYS A 151 -9.79 16.61 11.48
C LYS A 151 -10.45 16.13 10.20
N GLY A 152 -9.76 15.32 9.42
CA GLY A 152 -10.25 14.80 8.16
C GLY A 152 -9.25 13.84 7.53
N PHE A 153 -9.58 13.35 6.37
CA PHE A 153 -8.75 12.45 5.58
C PHE A 153 -8.86 12.78 4.10
N THR A 154 -7.89 12.33 3.35
CA THR A 154 -7.84 12.44 1.90
C THR A 154 -7.91 11.05 1.27
N ILE A 155 -8.57 10.94 0.14
CA ILE A 155 -8.66 9.72 -0.65
C ILE A 155 -8.28 9.99 -2.10
N PHE A 156 -7.81 8.94 -2.77
CA PHE A 156 -7.72 8.90 -4.22
C PHE A 156 -8.85 8.02 -4.77
N LYS A 157 -9.76 8.63 -5.54
CA LYS A 157 -10.92 7.98 -6.17
C LYS A 157 -10.49 7.30 -7.48
N LYS A 158 -10.85 6.04 -7.67
CA LYS A 158 -10.39 5.24 -8.81
C LYS A 158 -11.05 5.64 -10.12
N MET A 159 -12.38 5.77 -10.14
CA MET A 159 -13.15 5.99 -11.36
C MET A 159 -13.05 7.43 -11.84
N GLU A 160 -13.16 8.37 -10.92
CA GLU A 160 -13.01 9.80 -11.20
C GLU A 160 -11.56 10.19 -11.47
N ASN A 161 -10.59 9.37 -11.08
CA ASN A 161 -9.15 9.68 -11.10
C ASN A 161 -8.87 11.02 -10.40
N ALA A 162 -9.45 11.20 -9.22
CA ALA A 162 -9.49 12.46 -8.51
C ALA A 162 -9.10 12.31 -7.04
N ILE A 163 -8.58 13.39 -6.47
CA ILE A 163 -8.29 13.49 -5.04
C ILE A 163 -9.46 14.16 -4.35
N SER A 164 -10.02 13.55 -3.31
CA SER A 164 -11.05 14.16 -2.50
C SER A 164 -10.63 14.29 -1.04
N ILE A 165 -11.04 15.39 -0.43
CA ILE A 165 -10.83 15.67 0.99
C ILE A 165 -12.15 15.52 1.72
N TYR A 166 -12.14 14.76 2.81
CA TYR A 166 -13.27 14.56 3.70
C TYR A 166 -13.00 15.20 5.06
N LYS A 167 -13.99 15.91 5.58
CA LYS A 167 -14.00 16.40 6.97
C LYS A 167 -14.72 15.43 7.89
N VAL A 168 -14.18 15.30 9.08
CA VAL A 168 -14.74 14.47 10.15
C VAL A 168 -15.21 15.38 11.27
N SER A 169 -16.51 15.36 11.55
CA SER A 169 -17.05 16.08 12.70
C SER A 169 -16.84 15.28 13.98
N LYS A 170 -16.73 15.96 15.12
CA LYS A 170 -16.74 15.32 16.44
C LYS A 170 -18.05 15.65 17.16
N THR A 171 -18.60 14.68 17.86
CA THR A 171 -19.77 14.87 18.74
C THR A 171 -19.36 15.65 19.98
N SER A 172 -20.35 16.13 20.76
CA SER A 172 -20.12 16.79 22.05
C SER A 172 -19.35 15.91 23.06
N SER A 173 -19.41 14.59 22.89
CA SER A 173 -18.65 13.62 23.68
C SER A 173 -17.22 13.37 23.15
N GLY A 174 -16.79 14.08 22.08
CA GLY A 174 -15.46 13.91 21.47
C GLY A 174 -15.33 12.71 20.53
N MET A 175 -16.38 11.91 20.38
CA MET A 175 -16.39 10.77 19.43
C MET A 175 -16.57 11.28 18.00
N ILE A 176 -16.14 10.46 17.04
CA ILE A 176 -16.36 10.73 15.62
C ILE A 176 -17.86 10.71 15.33
N GLY A 177 -18.34 11.77 14.69
CA GLY A 177 -19.72 11.93 14.28
C GLY A 177 -19.90 11.65 12.79
N ASN A 178 -20.13 12.71 12.00
CA ASN A 178 -20.39 12.62 10.57
C ASN A 178 -19.13 12.78 9.74
N VAL A 179 -19.11 12.07 8.60
CA VAL A 179 -18.07 12.15 7.55
C VAL A 179 -18.70 12.82 6.34
N GLN A 180 -18.12 13.90 5.86
CA GLN A 180 -18.64 14.66 4.73
C GLN A 180 -17.53 15.05 3.77
N GLU A 181 -17.76 14.87 2.46
CA GLU A 181 -16.87 15.38 1.43
C GLU A 181 -16.82 16.91 1.49
N PHE A 182 -15.60 17.45 1.52
CA PHE A 182 -15.35 18.88 1.63
C PHE A 182 -14.87 19.49 0.32
N SER A 183 -14.00 18.78 -0.39
CA SER A 183 -13.42 19.22 -1.65
C SER A 183 -13.09 18.04 -2.53
N ASN A 184 -13.28 18.21 -3.83
CA ASN A 184 -12.89 17.24 -4.85
C ASN A 184 -12.01 17.99 -5.86
N PHE A 185 -10.81 17.49 -6.12
CA PHE A 185 -9.91 18.11 -7.07
C PHE A 185 -10.20 17.60 -8.48
N PRO A 186 -10.06 18.46 -9.49
CA PRO A 186 -10.38 18.07 -10.84
C PRO A 186 -9.50 16.92 -11.33
N LYS A 187 -10.04 16.19 -12.28
CA LYS A 187 -9.40 15.07 -12.95
C LYS A 187 -8.00 15.45 -13.46
N GLN A 188 -7.05 14.60 -13.18
CA GLN A 188 -5.65 14.77 -13.51
C GLN A 188 -5.36 14.29 -14.95
N GLY A 189 -5.28 15.24 -15.91
CA GLY A 189 -4.87 14.99 -17.28
C GLY A 189 -5.77 14.01 -18.05
N ASP A 190 -5.58 13.92 -19.36
CA ASP A 190 -6.36 13.04 -20.25
C ASP A 190 -5.89 11.58 -20.22
N GLU A 191 -4.69 11.30 -19.71
CA GLU A 191 -4.16 9.95 -19.61
C GLU A 191 -4.35 9.36 -18.21
N VAL A 192 -5.18 8.34 -18.14
CA VAL A 192 -5.40 7.55 -16.90
C VAL A 192 -4.17 6.71 -16.63
N ALA A 193 -3.23 7.24 -15.85
CA ALA A 193 -2.14 6.45 -15.28
C ALA A 193 -2.56 5.98 -13.88
N ASP A 194 -2.34 4.70 -13.57
CA ASP A 194 -2.63 4.18 -12.24
C ASP A 194 -1.73 4.84 -11.21
N ILE A 195 -2.33 5.32 -10.12
CA ILE A 195 -1.58 5.82 -8.97
C ILE A 195 -1.03 4.62 -8.19
N ILE A 196 0.30 4.60 -8.04
CA ILE A 196 1.02 3.58 -7.30
C ILE A 196 1.08 3.94 -5.83
N THR A 197 1.25 5.23 -5.54
CA THR A 197 1.38 5.73 -4.18
C THR A 197 0.69 7.08 -4.04
N PHE A 198 0.05 7.22 -2.89
CA PHE A 198 -0.62 8.43 -2.45
C PHE A 198 -0.25 8.67 -0.99
N ASP A 199 0.23 9.86 -0.65
CA ASP A 199 0.60 10.19 0.72
C ASP A 199 0.35 11.68 1.03
N VAL A 200 0.31 12.02 2.33
CA VAL A 200 0.05 13.39 2.82
C VAL A 200 1.14 13.79 3.78
N ALA A 201 1.80 14.91 3.52
CA ALA A 201 2.86 15.40 4.37
C ALA A 201 2.32 16.03 5.66
N VAL A 202 3.03 15.82 6.75
CA VAL A 202 2.74 16.44 8.06
C VAL A 202 3.02 17.95 8.02
N THR A 203 3.98 18.39 7.20
CA THR A 203 4.35 19.79 7.03
C THR A 203 3.90 20.31 5.67
N GLY A 204 3.65 21.62 5.57
CA GLY A 204 3.42 22.31 4.31
C GLY A 204 2.05 22.05 3.66
N ASN A 205 1.16 21.28 4.27
CA ASN A 205 -0.17 20.99 3.74
C ASN A 205 -0.13 20.50 2.28
N ILE A 206 0.70 19.52 2.00
CA ILE A 206 0.89 18.97 0.67
C ILE A 206 0.43 17.51 0.57
N ILE A 207 -0.02 17.15 -0.61
CA ILE A 207 -0.37 15.80 -1.01
C ILE A 207 0.64 15.35 -2.07
N MET A 208 1.08 14.13 -1.99
CA MET A 208 1.96 13.50 -2.96
C MET A 208 1.24 12.37 -3.68
N THR A 209 1.33 12.35 -5.00
CA THR A 209 0.92 11.22 -5.83
C THR A 209 2.09 10.75 -6.69
N CYS A 210 2.23 9.44 -6.85
CA CYS A 210 3.15 8.86 -7.82
C CYS A 210 2.38 7.88 -8.70
N ASN A 211 2.55 7.99 -10.01
CA ASN A 211 1.84 7.16 -10.98
C ASN A 211 2.74 6.10 -11.63
N SER A 212 2.12 5.18 -12.37
CA SER A 212 2.80 4.09 -13.10
C SER A 212 3.71 4.58 -14.25
N LYS A 213 3.64 5.86 -14.61
CA LYS A 213 4.51 6.49 -15.62
C LYS A 213 5.72 7.21 -14.98
N ASN A 214 6.08 6.88 -13.75
CA ASN A 214 7.17 7.47 -12.98
C ASN A 214 7.02 8.96 -12.66
N GLN A 215 5.83 9.53 -12.86
CA GLN A 215 5.57 10.91 -12.53
C GLN A 215 5.19 11.04 -11.06
N LEU A 216 5.95 11.82 -10.32
CA LEU A 216 5.65 12.22 -8.96
C LEU A 216 5.13 13.65 -9.00
N VAL A 217 3.95 13.87 -8.43
CA VAL A 217 3.26 15.16 -8.42
C VAL A 217 2.97 15.57 -6.99
N ILE A 218 3.26 16.83 -6.69
CA ILE A 218 3.02 17.45 -5.38
C ILE A 218 1.91 18.47 -5.54
N TRP A 219 0.91 18.37 -4.67
CA TRP A 219 -0.30 19.17 -4.66
C TRP A 219 -0.43 19.94 -3.36
N ASN A 220 -1.07 21.09 -3.40
CA ASN A 220 -1.61 21.71 -2.20
C ASN A 220 -3.03 21.20 -1.88
N PHE A 221 -3.57 21.51 -0.71
CA PHE A 221 -4.95 21.16 -0.33
C PHE A 221 -6.04 21.94 -1.07
N LYS A 222 -5.68 22.80 -2.03
CA LYS A 222 -6.62 23.45 -2.96
C LYS A 222 -6.70 22.71 -4.29
N GLY A 223 -5.85 21.69 -4.53
CA GLY A 223 -5.79 20.95 -5.77
C GLY A 223 -4.89 21.57 -6.85
N GLU A 224 -4.06 22.52 -6.47
CA GLU A 224 -3.08 23.13 -7.38
C GLU A 224 -1.81 22.26 -7.40
N VAL A 225 -1.26 22.01 -8.58
CA VAL A 225 0.04 21.33 -8.75
C VAL A 225 1.13 22.33 -8.35
N LEU A 226 1.90 21.94 -7.34
CA LEU A 226 3.05 22.75 -6.89
C LEU A 226 4.32 22.36 -7.65
N GLU A 227 4.53 21.07 -7.88
CA GLU A 227 5.67 20.55 -8.64
C GLU A 227 5.37 19.17 -9.22
N GLN A 228 6.00 18.85 -10.35
CA GLN A 228 5.92 17.57 -11.00
C GLN A 228 7.30 17.19 -11.55
N PHE A 229 7.74 15.97 -11.29
CA PHE A 229 9.03 15.47 -11.79
C PHE A 229 9.01 13.96 -11.98
N ASP A 230 9.96 13.48 -12.80
CA ASP A 230 10.20 12.06 -13.03
C ASP A 230 11.09 11.49 -11.91
N THR A 231 10.71 10.33 -11.34
CA THR A 231 11.48 9.63 -10.31
C THR A 231 12.79 9.03 -10.82
N ARG A 232 12.93 8.87 -12.14
CA ARG A 232 14.11 8.31 -12.83
C ARG A 232 14.47 6.89 -12.40
N HIS A 233 13.46 6.05 -12.11
CA HIS A 233 13.66 4.63 -11.81
C HIS A 233 13.47 3.70 -13.00
N GLY A 234 12.97 4.21 -14.16
CA GLY A 234 12.47 3.39 -15.26
C GLY A 234 11.09 2.84 -14.95
N ASP A 235 10.95 2.11 -13.85
CA ASP A 235 9.70 1.66 -13.25
C ASP A 235 9.74 1.99 -11.75
N THR A 236 8.81 2.81 -11.26
CA THR A 236 8.68 3.13 -9.84
C THR A 236 7.78 2.10 -9.14
N TYR A 237 8.26 1.49 -8.08
CA TYR A 237 7.50 0.50 -7.32
C TYR A 237 6.87 1.08 -6.07
N SER A 238 7.52 2.05 -5.43
CA SER A 238 7.01 2.71 -4.24
C SER A 238 7.55 4.13 -4.13
N ALA A 239 6.75 5.00 -3.56
CA ALA A 239 7.16 6.32 -3.09
C ALA A 239 6.55 6.53 -1.71
N THR A 240 7.27 7.15 -0.79
CA THR A 240 6.80 7.41 0.57
C THR A 240 7.28 8.77 1.05
N LEU A 241 6.40 9.49 1.74
CA LEU A 241 6.77 10.70 2.48
C LEU A 241 7.40 10.31 3.82
N SER A 242 8.41 11.04 4.21
CA SER A 242 8.99 10.89 5.54
C SER A 242 8.00 11.33 6.62
N PRO A 243 8.03 10.70 7.82
CA PRO A 243 7.20 11.13 8.95
C PRO A 243 7.40 12.61 9.34
N CYS A 244 8.58 13.16 9.13
CA CYS A 244 8.85 14.60 9.34
C CYS A 244 8.29 15.50 8.22
N GLY A 245 7.76 14.95 7.12
CA GLY A 245 7.20 15.70 6.00
C GLY A 245 8.21 16.47 5.15
N ARG A 246 9.51 16.20 5.29
CA ARG A 246 10.58 16.95 4.59
C ARG A 246 11.25 16.17 3.48
N PHE A 247 11.07 14.84 3.43
CA PHE A 247 11.70 13.99 2.44
C PHE A 247 10.68 13.11 1.74
N ILE A 248 10.98 12.79 0.49
CA ILE A 248 10.30 11.75 -0.28
C ILE A 248 11.34 10.70 -0.63
N ALA A 249 11.07 9.45 -0.34
CA ALA A 249 11.89 8.33 -0.81
C ALA A 249 11.15 7.59 -1.92
N THR A 250 11.86 7.33 -3.02
CA THR A 250 11.34 6.59 -4.17
C THR A 250 12.19 5.35 -4.44
N THR A 251 11.54 4.25 -4.77
CA THR A 251 12.18 2.96 -5.10
C THR A 251 11.57 2.39 -6.37
N GLY A 252 12.33 1.55 -7.08
CA GLY A 252 11.86 0.99 -8.33
C GLY A 252 12.86 0.03 -8.97
N PHE A 253 12.87 0.00 -10.30
CA PHE A 253 13.70 -0.91 -11.07
C PHE A 253 15.21 -0.68 -10.87
N THR A 254 15.62 0.55 -10.56
CA THR A 254 17.05 0.83 -10.26
C THR A 254 17.46 0.23 -8.91
N PRO A 255 18.73 -0.16 -8.74
CA PRO A 255 19.23 -0.74 -7.50
C PRO A 255 19.46 0.30 -6.39
N ASP A 256 19.10 1.56 -6.62
CA ASP A 256 19.25 2.67 -5.67
C ASP A 256 17.87 3.19 -5.25
N ALA A 257 17.69 3.44 -3.97
CA ALA A 257 16.56 4.25 -3.51
C ALA A 257 16.96 5.73 -3.55
N LYS A 258 16.08 6.57 -4.09
CA LYS A 258 16.33 7.99 -4.31
C LYS A 258 15.57 8.81 -3.30
N VAL A 259 16.27 9.68 -2.58
CA VAL A 259 15.69 10.55 -1.57
C VAL A 259 15.72 12.00 -2.04
N TRP A 260 14.53 12.61 -1.99
CA TRP A 260 14.28 13.98 -2.41
C TRP A 260 13.93 14.83 -1.20
N ARG A 261 14.48 16.02 -1.10
CA ARG A 261 14.14 16.99 -0.05
C ARG A 261 13.09 17.95 -0.56
N LEU A 262 12.04 18.11 0.23
CA LEU A 262 11.06 19.17 0.10
C LEU A 262 11.61 20.43 0.76
N LYS A 263 11.63 21.53 0.04
CA LYS A 263 12.06 22.83 0.54
C LYS A 263 10.86 23.68 0.91
N PHE A 264 10.94 24.29 2.07
CA PHE A 264 9.93 25.20 2.59
C PHE A 264 10.56 26.52 3.00
N GLY A 265 9.90 27.63 2.71
CA GLY A 265 10.28 28.96 3.15
C GLY A 265 9.94 29.22 4.62
N ALA A 266 10.22 30.44 5.09
CA ALA A 266 10.02 30.86 6.48
C ALA A 266 8.56 30.75 6.97
N SER A 267 7.57 30.82 6.06
CA SER A 267 6.14 30.69 6.35
C SER A 267 5.58 29.27 6.07
N GLU A 268 6.44 28.25 6.03
CA GLU A 268 6.10 26.89 5.61
C GLU A 268 5.50 26.81 4.20
N SER A 269 5.71 27.84 3.37
CA SER A 269 5.35 27.82 1.95
C SER A 269 6.27 26.87 1.20
N PHE A 270 5.70 26.01 0.34
CA PHE A 270 6.48 25.13 -0.50
C PHE A 270 7.30 25.92 -1.53
N GLU A 271 8.60 25.63 -1.63
CA GLU A 271 9.54 26.31 -2.55
C GLU A 271 10.06 25.39 -3.65
N GLY A 272 9.96 24.07 -3.50
CA GLY A 272 10.40 23.12 -4.52
C GLY A 272 10.98 21.82 -3.97
N VAL A 273 11.42 20.95 -4.89
CA VAL A 273 12.03 19.65 -4.60
C VAL A 273 13.47 19.62 -5.09
N LYS A 274 14.36 19.07 -4.27
CA LYS A 274 15.75 18.85 -4.65
C LYS A 274 16.19 17.44 -4.28
N ARG A 275 17.00 16.79 -5.15
CA ARG A 275 17.66 15.54 -4.81
C ARG A 275 18.51 15.74 -3.55
N ALA A 276 18.30 14.91 -2.53
CA ALA A 276 19.06 14.93 -1.29
C ALA A 276 20.25 13.94 -1.37
N PHE A 277 19.95 12.66 -1.42
CA PHE A 277 20.94 11.58 -1.48
C PHE A 277 20.33 10.31 -2.07
N ASP A 278 21.18 9.32 -2.29
CA ASP A 278 20.80 7.99 -2.74
C ASP A 278 21.22 6.94 -1.71
N LEU A 279 20.36 5.92 -1.52
CA LEU A 279 20.71 4.72 -0.77
C LEU A 279 21.17 3.68 -1.78
N THR A 280 22.47 3.43 -1.79
CA THR A 280 23.15 2.53 -2.73
C THR A 280 23.56 1.23 -2.05
N GLY A 281 23.93 0.22 -2.83
CA GLY A 281 24.49 -1.03 -2.32
C GLY A 281 23.63 -2.28 -2.57
N HIS A 282 22.40 -2.14 -3.07
CA HIS A 282 21.65 -3.26 -3.63
C HIS A 282 22.15 -3.64 -5.01
N LYS A 283 21.91 -4.89 -5.41
CA LYS A 283 22.34 -5.45 -6.71
C LYS A 283 21.19 -5.60 -7.70
N ALA A 284 19.96 -5.41 -7.26
CA ALA A 284 18.74 -5.51 -8.04
C ALA A 284 17.73 -4.44 -7.65
N SER A 285 16.58 -4.44 -8.32
CA SER A 285 15.47 -3.51 -8.06
C SER A 285 15.04 -3.51 -6.59
N ILE A 286 14.64 -2.33 -6.09
CA ILE A 286 14.19 -2.14 -4.72
C ILE A 286 12.66 -2.08 -4.71
N TYR A 287 12.02 -3.00 -3.99
CA TYR A 287 10.57 -3.10 -3.94
C TYR A 287 9.92 -2.00 -3.07
N SER A 288 10.51 -1.73 -1.92
CA SER A 288 9.92 -0.82 -0.94
C SER A 288 10.99 -0.25 -0.01
N CYS A 289 10.68 0.89 0.61
CA CYS A 289 11.48 1.50 1.67
C CYS A 289 10.59 2.06 2.78
N SER A 290 11.18 2.32 3.93
CA SER A 290 10.50 2.93 5.07
C SER A 290 11.48 3.70 5.94
N MET A 291 10.98 4.71 6.67
CA MET A 291 11.75 5.53 7.62
C MET A 291 11.17 5.39 9.02
N ASN A 292 12.01 5.59 10.03
CA ASN A 292 11.54 5.77 11.40
C ASN A 292 10.98 7.19 11.63
N ALA A 293 10.38 7.44 12.81
CA ALA A 293 9.65 8.68 13.07
C ALA A 293 10.52 9.94 13.02
N ASP A 294 11.76 9.87 13.45
CA ASP A 294 12.72 10.98 13.45
C ASP A 294 13.54 11.10 12.15
N CYS A 295 13.32 10.20 11.19
CA CYS A 295 13.99 10.16 9.90
C CYS A 295 15.52 9.97 9.98
N THR A 296 16.03 9.42 11.08
CA THR A 296 17.45 9.12 11.27
C THR A 296 17.86 7.79 10.66
N ARG A 297 16.88 6.91 10.38
CA ARG A 297 17.09 5.57 9.82
C ARG A 297 16.14 5.27 8.69
N MET A 298 16.66 4.60 7.67
CA MET A 298 15.87 4.10 6.55
C MET A 298 16.16 2.63 6.30
N VAL A 299 15.12 1.88 5.94
CA VAL A 299 15.22 0.50 5.49
C VAL A 299 14.75 0.36 4.05
N THR A 300 15.39 -0.53 3.33
CA THR A 300 15.06 -0.88 1.94
C THR A 300 15.03 -2.39 1.78
N VAL A 301 14.16 -2.91 0.92
CA VAL A 301 14.10 -4.32 0.56
C VAL A 301 14.19 -4.49 -0.95
N SER A 302 15.05 -5.41 -1.41
CA SER A 302 15.38 -5.57 -2.81
C SER A 302 15.14 -7.00 -3.30
N LYS A 303 14.92 -7.11 -4.61
CA LYS A 303 14.88 -8.38 -5.34
C LYS A 303 16.21 -9.16 -5.26
N ASP A 304 17.30 -8.55 -4.78
CA ASP A 304 18.58 -9.25 -4.56
C ASP A 304 18.55 -10.21 -3.36
N GLY A 305 17.41 -10.35 -2.68
CA GLY A 305 17.24 -11.23 -1.52
C GLY A 305 17.75 -10.65 -0.21
N THR A 306 17.98 -9.33 -0.17
CA THR A 306 18.41 -8.66 1.06
C THR A 306 17.53 -7.47 1.40
N TRP A 307 17.41 -7.18 2.68
CA TRP A 307 17.01 -5.86 3.15
C TRP A 307 18.21 -5.18 3.84
N LYS A 308 18.25 -3.88 3.73
CA LYS A 308 19.33 -3.04 4.26
C LYS A 308 18.79 -1.98 5.19
N LEU A 309 19.55 -1.69 6.23
CA LEU A 309 19.34 -0.57 7.15
C LEU A 309 20.42 0.47 6.93
N PHE A 310 20.01 1.72 6.78
CA PHE A 310 20.91 2.86 6.62
C PHE A 310 20.74 3.85 7.78
N ASP A 311 21.85 4.44 8.19
CA ASP A 311 21.88 5.67 8.97
C ASP A 311 21.72 6.84 8.01
N THR A 312 20.70 7.66 8.22
CA THR A 312 20.36 8.83 7.42
C THR A 312 20.43 10.13 8.20
N ASP A 313 20.94 10.08 9.44
CA ASP A 313 21.26 11.26 10.25
C ASP A 313 22.58 11.87 9.79
N ILE A 314 22.57 12.49 8.62
CA ILE A 314 23.73 13.00 7.90
C ILE A 314 23.55 14.45 7.47
N GLU A 315 24.67 15.15 7.35
CA GLU A 315 24.73 16.48 6.75
C GLU A 315 24.88 16.38 5.22
N PHE A 316 23.82 15.89 4.53
CA PHE A 316 23.87 15.66 3.07
C PHE A 316 24.16 16.93 2.27
N GLU A 317 23.84 18.13 2.79
CA GLU A 317 24.16 19.41 2.15
C GLU A 317 25.69 19.66 2.11
N LYS A 318 26.43 19.05 3.02
CA LYS A 318 27.90 19.06 3.04
C LYS A 318 28.52 17.88 2.27
N GLY A 319 27.69 17.11 1.57
CA GLY A 319 28.15 15.98 0.75
C GLY A 319 28.36 14.67 1.51
N GLN A 320 27.91 14.57 2.76
CA GLN A 320 27.90 13.28 3.47
C GLN A 320 26.93 12.33 2.82
N ARG A 321 27.25 11.02 2.88
CA ARG A 321 26.43 9.94 2.34
C ARG A 321 25.89 9.05 3.45
N PRO A 322 24.69 8.49 3.30
CA PRO A 322 24.15 7.52 4.25
C PRO A 322 25.09 6.33 4.46
N TYR A 323 25.12 5.82 5.69
CA TYR A 323 25.91 4.64 6.05
C TYR A 323 25.02 3.42 6.05
N GLU A 324 25.49 2.34 5.42
CA GLU A 324 24.87 1.02 5.57
C GLU A 324 25.22 0.46 6.96
N LEU A 325 24.20 0.25 7.80
CA LEU A 325 24.36 -0.30 9.15
C LEU A 325 24.22 -1.82 9.15
N LEU A 326 23.27 -2.36 8.39
CA LEU A 326 22.97 -3.78 8.31
C LEU A 326 22.60 -4.19 6.88
N THR A 327 23.05 -5.38 6.51
CA THR A 327 22.53 -6.12 5.35
C THR A 327 22.12 -7.50 5.83
N VAL A 328 20.86 -7.84 5.65
CA VAL A 328 20.28 -9.09 6.15
C VAL A 328 19.56 -9.81 5.02
N PRO A 329 19.83 -11.11 4.79
CA PRO A 329 19.11 -11.90 3.82
C PRO A 329 17.68 -12.18 4.29
N TYR A 330 16.75 -12.33 3.33
CA TYR A 330 15.38 -12.76 3.58
C TYR A 330 14.95 -13.79 2.53
N ASP A 331 13.93 -14.58 2.87
CA ASP A 331 13.34 -15.56 1.98
C ASP A 331 12.11 -14.92 1.25
N GLY A 332 11.84 -15.35 0.00
CA GLY A 332 10.67 -14.87 -0.77
C GLY A 332 11.01 -13.87 -1.88
N MET A 333 12.20 -13.97 -2.48
CA MET A 333 12.69 -13.09 -3.56
C MET A 333 11.79 -13.04 -4.81
N ASP A 334 10.99 -14.07 -5.06
CA ASP A 334 10.13 -14.18 -6.24
C ASP A 334 8.85 -13.36 -6.14
N HIS A 335 8.59 -12.76 -4.97
CA HIS A 335 7.39 -11.99 -4.70
C HIS A 335 7.73 -10.53 -4.39
N LYS A 336 6.76 -9.64 -4.63
CA LYS A 336 6.87 -8.25 -4.20
C LYS A 336 6.77 -8.20 -2.68
N VAL A 337 7.81 -7.66 -2.03
CA VAL A 337 7.92 -7.57 -0.58
C VAL A 337 7.71 -6.12 -0.13
N MET A 338 6.91 -5.93 0.90
CA MET A 338 6.79 -4.65 1.58
C MET A 338 7.66 -4.64 2.82
N ILE A 339 8.37 -3.53 3.04
CA ILE A 339 9.14 -3.30 4.25
C ILE A 339 8.56 -2.11 5.02
N ARG A 340 8.49 -2.24 6.34
CA ARG A 340 8.12 -1.15 7.25
C ARG A 340 9.07 -1.10 8.42
N MET A 341 9.42 0.09 8.84
CA MET A 341 10.20 0.33 10.05
C MET A 341 9.28 0.86 11.15
N SER A 342 9.46 0.37 12.38
CA SER A 342 8.73 0.90 13.52
C SER A 342 9.08 2.37 13.77
N PRO A 343 8.15 3.20 14.23
CA PRO A 343 8.40 4.60 14.55
C PRO A 343 9.61 4.83 15.45
N ASP A 344 9.85 3.94 16.40
CA ASP A 344 11.00 3.99 17.32
C ASP A 344 12.33 3.52 16.72
N GLY A 345 12.32 3.05 15.47
CA GLY A 345 13.52 2.64 14.74
C GLY A 345 14.15 1.34 15.20
N ARG A 346 13.46 0.51 16.00
CA ARG A 346 14.02 -0.72 16.61
C ARG A 346 13.62 -2.00 15.90
N THR A 347 12.48 -1.99 15.21
CA THR A 347 11.93 -3.17 14.55
C THR A 347 11.78 -2.94 13.07
N VAL A 348 12.16 -3.92 12.27
CA VAL A 348 11.91 -4.00 10.83
C VAL A 348 10.91 -5.11 10.58
N LEU A 349 9.90 -4.82 9.77
CA LEU A 349 8.84 -5.74 9.40
C LEU A 349 8.84 -5.95 7.90
N LEU A 350 8.90 -7.19 7.46
CA LEU A 350 8.66 -7.60 6.08
C LEU A 350 7.29 -8.25 5.97
N ALA A 351 6.52 -7.83 4.97
CA ALA A 351 5.31 -8.52 4.54
C ALA A 351 5.60 -9.21 3.20
N VAL A 352 5.55 -10.54 3.22
CA VAL A 352 5.82 -11.41 2.08
C VAL A 352 4.57 -12.24 1.85
N GLN A 353 3.84 -11.97 0.77
CA GLN A 353 2.53 -12.59 0.50
C GLN A 353 1.57 -12.47 1.70
N ALA A 354 1.25 -13.57 2.39
CA ALA A 354 0.36 -13.63 3.54
C ALA A 354 1.10 -13.63 4.89
N ASP A 355 2.43 -13.56 4.89
CA ASP A 355 3.27 -13.71 6.06
C ASP A 355 3.89 -12.38 6.51
N LEU A 356 4.06 -12.23 7.82
CA LEU A 356 4.82 -11.16 8.45
C LEU A 356 6.08 -11.71 9.11
N ILE A 357 7.21 -11.08 8.83
CA ILE A 357 8.51 -11.45 9.38
C ILE A 357 9.09 -10.24 10.10
N PHE A 358 9.34 -10.37 11.38
CA PHE A 358 9.88 -9.30 12.22
C PHE A 358 11.37 -9.51 12.45
N TYR A 359 12.14 -8.45 12.28
CA TYR A 359 13.58 -8.40 12.52
C TYR A 359 13.93 -7.30 13.51
N SER A 360 15.02 -7.53 14.26
CA SER A 360 15.65 -6.49 15.05
C SER A 360 16.43 -5.53 14.15
N ALA A 361 16.15 -4.24 14.22
CA ALA A 361 16.97 -3.22 13.56
C ALA A 361 18.33 -3.00 14.28
N ILE A 362 18.54 -3.63 15.43
CA ILE A 362 19.74 -3.50 16.23
C ILE A 362 20.75 -4.59 15.90
N THR A 363 20.27 -5.84 15.74
CA THR A 363 21.12 -7.01 15.52
C THR A 363 20.97 -7.64 14.14
N GLY A 364 19.88 -7.34 13.41
CA GLY A 364 19.50 -7.99 12.16
C GLY A 364 18.86 -9.37 12.35
N GLU A 365 18.70 -9.85 13.59
CA GLU A 365 18.12 -11.16 13.88
C GLU A 365 16.63 -11.21 13.59
N LYS A 366 16.14 -12.34 13.06
CA LYS A 366 14.73 -12.65 12.94
C LYS A 366 14.14 -12.90 14.33
N LEU A 367 13.17 -12.08 14.72
CA LEU A 367 12.58 -12.12 16.07
C LEU A 367 11.29 -12.92 16.12
N ASN A 368 10.47 -12.83 15.07
CA ASN A 368 9.16 -13.45 15.03
C ASN A 368 8.67 -13.66 13.59
N VAL A 369 7.76 -14.62 13.39
CA VAL A 369 7.07 -14.85 12.10
C VAL A 369 5.61 -15.16 12.40
N ILE A 370 4.70 -14.51 11.66
CA ILE A 370 3.27 -14.77 11.69
C ILE A 370 2.86 -15.20 10.28
N ASN A 371 2.47 -16.47 10.13
CA ASN A 371 2.17 -17.05 8.83
C ASN A 371 0.68 -17.03 8.52
N ASP A 372 0.35 -17.09 7.22
CA ASP A 372 -1.00 -17.34 6.69
C ASP A 372 -2.06 -16.39 7.27
N ILE A 373 -1.72 -15.10 7.37
CA ILE A 373 -2.62 -14.09 7.95
C ILE A 373 -3.89 -13.97 7.14
N TYR A 374 -3.80 -14.03 5.81
CA TYR A 374 -4.92 -13.93 4.87
C TYR A 374 -4.91 -15.08 3.89
N GLY A 375 -6.04 -15.32 3.23
CA GLY A 375 -6.14 -16.28 2.12
C GLY A 375 -5.51 -15.78 0.81
N GLY A 376 -5.09 -14.52 0.76
CA GLY A 376 -4.36 -13.87 -0.32
C GLY A 376 -3.25 -13.00 0.24
N ASP A 377 -2.65 -12.17 -0.61
CA ASP A 377 -1.53 -11.31 -0.23
C ASP A 377 -1.97 -10.20 0.75
N ILE A 378 -1.06 -9.79 1.61
CA ILE A 378 -1.20 -8.60 2.44
C ILE A 378 -1.17 -7.37 1.53
N ILE A 379 -2.21 -6.54 1.63
CA ILE A 379 -2.36 -5.33 0.80
C ILE A 379 -1.49 -4.19 1.33
N ASP A 380 -1.51 -3.98 2.64
CA ASP A 380 -0.64 -3.02 3.32
C ASP A 380 -0.42 -3.43 4.79
N VAL A 381 0.65 -2.93 5.37
CA VAL A 381 1.01 -3.14 6.77
C VAL A 381 1.56 -1.86 7.36
N MET A 382 1.22 -1.57 8.60
CA MET A 382 1.68 -0.37 9.30
C MET A 382 1.80 -0.57 10.79
N PHE A 383 2.77 0.09 11.38
CA PHE A 383 2.86 0.23 12.83
C PHE A 383 1.93 1.33 13.33
N ASP A 384 1.43 1.18 14.54
CA ASP A 384 0.81 2.30 15.25
C ASP A 384 1.88 3.34 15.64
N PRO A 385 1.53 4.61 15.84
CA PRO A 385 2.50 5.65 16.20
C PRO A 385 3.30 5.40 17.47
N THR A 386 2.83 4.51 18.34
CA THR A 386 3.50 4.13 19.58
C THR A 386 4.43 2.92 19.46
N SER A 387 4.53 2.31 18.29
CA SER A 387 5.29 1.08 18.00
C SER A 387 4.83 -0.15 18.79
N LYS A 388 3.65 -0.14 19.41
CA LYS A 388 3.15 -1.24 20.24
C LYS A 388 2.31 -2.24 19.45
N GLN A 389 1.70 -1.81 18.36
CA GLN A 389 0.79 -2.61 17.56
C GLN A 389 1.19 -2.57 16.09
N VAL A 390 0.78 -3.61 15.36
CA VAL A 390 0.90 -3.70 13.91
C VAL A 390 -0.49 -3.98 13.34
N VAL A 391 -0.89 -3.20 12.36
CA VAL A 391 -2.14 -3.42 11.62
C VAL A 391 -1.79 -3.91 10.22
N THR A 392 -2.43 -5.01 9.83
CA THR A 392 -2.36 -5.56 8.47
C THR A 392 -3.69 -5.39 7.78
N LEU A 393 -3.65 -5.16 6.49
CA LEU A 393 -4.80 -5.06 5.61
C LEU A 393 -4.77 -6.20 4.60
N GLY A 394 -5.87 -6.90 4.46
CA GLY A 394 -6.04 -7.94 3.46
C GLY A 394 -7.48 -8.43 3.43
N ASP A 395 -7.91 -9.00 2.30
CA ASP A 395 -9.28 -9.42 2.07
C ASP A 395 -10.28 -8.29 2.43
N ARG A 396 -11.26 -8.61 3.31
CA ARG A 396 -12.28 -7.68 3.82
C ARG A 396 -12.03 -7.24 5.27
N HIS A 397 -10.87 -7.60 5.83
CA HIS A 397 -10.59 -7.41 7.24
C HIS A 397 -9.26 -6.71 7.44
N ALA A 398 -9.20 -5.88 8.47
CA ALA A 398 -7.93 -5.44 9.05
C ALA A 398 -7.67 -6.24 10.33
N ARG A 399 -6.43 -6.72 10.51
CA ARG A 399 -6.02 -7.46 11.70
C ARG A 399 -4.99 -6.68 12.47
N VAL A 400 -5.19 -6.61 13.78
CA VAL A 400 -4.33 -5.86 14.70
C VAL A 400 -3.57 -6.86 15.54
N PHE A 401 -2.25 -6.79 15.50
CA PHE A 401 -1.33 -7.65 16.25
C PHE A 401 -0.56 -6.87 17.30
N GLN A 402 -0.23 -7.53 18.38
CA GLN A 402 0.71 -7.01 19.36
C GLN A 402 2.14 -7.06 18.81
N ASN A 403 2.89 -5.98 18.87
CA ASN A 403 4.28 -5.95 18.43
C ASN A 403 5.22 -6.50 19.51
N VAL A 404 5.21 -7.81 19.72
CA VAL A 404 6.11 -8.49 20.67
C VAL A 404 7.58 -8.30 20.29
N ALA A 405 7.87 -8.33 19.00
CA ALA A 405 9.21 -8.11 18.47
C ALA A 405 9.78 -6.73 18.88
N GLY A 406 8.94 -5.70 18.96
CA GLY A 406 9.34 -4.38 19.44
C GLY A 406 9.83 -4.37 20.88
N TYR A 407 9.17 -5.11 21.76
CA TYR A 407 9.61 -5.23 23.14
C TYR A 407 10.95 -6.00 23.25
N ILE A 408 11.17 -7.02 22.43
CA ILE A 408 12.43 -7.77 22.38
C ILE A 408 13.54 -6.86 21.86
N ALA A 409 13.30 -6.16 20.75
CA ALA A 409 14.28 -5.24 20.16
C ALA A 409 14.64 -4.08 21.11
N ALA A 410 13.67 -3.58 21.90
CA ALA A 410 13.94 -2.56 22.90
C ALA A 410 14.89 -3.06 24.02
N VAL A 411 14.76 -4.32 24.45
CA VAL A 411 15.70 -4.92 25.40
C VAL A 411 17.09 -5.05 24.77
N GLN A 412 17.18 -5.52 23.52
CA GLN A 412 18.46 -5.65 22.80
C GLN A 412 19.17 -4.30 22.63
N ASP A 413 18.42 -3.24 22.29
CA ASP A 413 18.95 -1.88 22.16
C ASP A 413 19.57 -1.39 23.47
N LEU A 414 18.83 -1.51 24.59
CA LEU A 414 19.31 -1.14 25.91
C LEU A 414 20.54 -1.96 26.35
N GLU A 415 20.57 -3.25 26.06
CA GLU A 415 21.72 -4.12 26.35
C GLU A 415 22.95 -3.72 25.51
N GLN A 416 22.76 -3.31 24.25
CA GLN A 416 23.83 -2.80 23.43
C GLN A 416 24.34 -1.43 23.93
N CYS A 417 23.44 -0.53 24.36
CA CYS A 417 23.79 0.73 24.99
C CYS A 417 24.57 0.53 26.29
N LEU A 418 24.20 -0.48 27.10
CA LEU A 418 24.91 -0.81 28.32
C LEU A 418 26.37 -1.26 28.06
N LYS A 419 26.59 -2.09 27.04
CA LYS A 419 27.93 -2.52 26.61
C LYS A 419 28.81 -1.36 26.15
N LYS A 420 28.25 -0.32 25.58
CA LYS A 420 28.97 0.88 25.10
C LYS A 420 29.15 1.94 26.18
N SER A 421 28.44 1.82 27.30
CA SER A 421 28.46 2.82 28.37
C SER A 421 29.73 2.71 29.22
N THR A 422 30.48 3.80 29.31
CA THR A 422 31.70 3.90 30.17
C THR A 422 31.43 4.61 31.49
N ASN A 423 30.27 5.25 31.65
CA ASN A 423 29.90 6.01 32.86
C ASN A 423 29.06 5.13 33.80
N SER A 424 29.52 5.01 35.07
CA SER A 424 28.84 4.20 36.10
C SER A 424 27.39 4.62 36.35
N ALA A 425 27.13 5.93 36.51
CA ALA A 425 25.79 6.44 36.77
C ALA A 425 24.84 6.17 35.56
N MET A 426 25.35 6.30 34.33
CA MET A 426 24.60 5.99 33.13
C MET A 426 24.31 4.49 33.02
N SER A 427 25.31 3.63 33.35
CA SER A 427 25.15 2.18 33.36
C SER A 427 24.06 1.72 34.34
N GLU A 428 24.00 2.32 35.56
CA GLU A 428 22.94 2.01 36.53
C GLU A 428 21.56 2.41 36.02
N ARG A 429 21.44 3.57 35.39
CA ARG A 429 20.17 4.00 34.75
C ARG A 429 19.72 3.04 33.63
N ILE A 430 20.64 2.63 32.75
CA ILE A 430 20.35 1.67 31.70
C ILE A 430 19.94 0.30 32.26
N LYS A 431 20.63 -0.21 33.30
CA LYS A 431 20.24 -1.47 33.97
C LYS A 431 18.82 -1.41 34.51
N LYS A 432 18.42 -0.28 35.11
CA LYS A 432 17.05 -0.08 35.56
C LYS A 432 16.06 -0.13 34.39
N GLN A 433 16.35 0.55 33.29
CA GLN A 433 15.52 0.53 32.08
C GLN A 433 15.41 -0.88 31.46
N ILE A 434 16.50 -1.66 31.45
CA ILE A 434 16.47 -3.06 30.99
C ILE A 434 15.53 -3.89 31.87
N LYS A 435 15.58 -3.71 33.20
CA LYS A 435 14.67 -4.42 34.10
C LYS A 435 13.22 -4.08 33.85
N GLU A 436 12.90 -2.81 33.64
CA GLU A 436 11.56 -2.33 33.31
C GLU A 436 11.09 -2.86 31.92
N ALA A 437 11.95 -2.83 30.90
CA ALA A 437 11.64 -3.37 29.58
C ALA A 437 11.41 -4.89 29.62
N LYS A 438 12.23 -5.65 30.36
CA LYS A 438 12.03 -7.11 30.55
C LYS A 438 10.72 -7.41 31.31
N ALA A 439 10.37 -6.60 32.29
CA ALA A 439 9.08 -6.73 32.97
C ALA A 439 7.90 -6.47 32.05
N ALA A 440 7.97 -5.41 31.23
CA ALA A 440 6.95 -5.12 30.22
C ALA A 440 6.79 -6.26 29.20
N LEU A 441 7.90 -6.80 28.70
CA LEU A 441 7.88 -7.97 27.81
C LEU A 441 7.22 -9.19 28.47
N ALA A 442 7.52 -9.46 29.73
CA ALA A 442 6.94 -10.58 30.49
C ALA A 442 5.41 -10.41 30.64
N VAL A 443 4.94 -9.19 30.91
CA VAL A 443 3.50 -8.90 31.00
C VAL A 443 2.82 -9.15 29.65
N VAL A 444 3.40 -8.67 28.55
CA VAL A 444 2.85 -8.87 27.20
C VAL A 444 2.81 -10.36 26.84
N LYS A 445 3.90 -11.12 27.09
CA LYS A 445 3.92 -12.57 26.84
C LYS A 445 2.85 -13.30 27.66
N LYS A 446 2.70 -12.96 28.94
CA LYS A 446 1.65 -13.55 29.80
C LYS A 446 0.23 -13.21 29.30
N SER A 447 0.00 -12.01 28.78
CA SER A 447 -1.31 -11.63 28.23
C SER A 447 -1.65 -12.35 26.92
N ILE A 448 -0.65 -12.83 26.20
CA ILE A 448 -0.78 -13.60 24.95
C ILE A 448 -1.05 -15.08 25.24
N GLU A 449 -0.51 -15.62 26.36
CA GLU A 449 -0.71 -17.00 26.77
C GLU A 449 -2.03 -17.25 27.53
N ALA A 450 -2.69 -16.18 28.00
CA ALA A 450 -3.95 -16.23 28.75
C ALA A 450 -5.19 -16.10 27.83
#